data_124b3d0d965f1f31d9571512184788df
#
_entry.id   124b3d0d965f1f31d9571512184788df
#
_cell.length_a   1.000
_cell.length_b   1.000
_cell.length_c   1.000
_cell.angle_alpha   90.00
_cell.angle_beta   90.00
_cell.angle_gamma   90.00
#
_symmetry.space_group_name_H-M   'P 1'
#
loop_
_entity.id
_entity.type
_entity.pdbx_description
1 polymer ?
#
loop_
_entity_poly.entity_id
_entity_poly.type
_entity_poly.pdbx_seq_one_letter_code
_entity_poly.pdbx_strand_id
1 'polypeptide(L)'
;MRTPPRILAVDDMPTNLEILRVRLEAQGYEVITAEDGEQALTKARELEPDLVLLDIMMPKLDGIAVLKQLKQDAMLRFVPVILVTAKSDIRDVVTGLDSGGDEYLTKPFEHAALTARVRSLLRIKELHDTVQHQATKLKEQTEQLSSWNRLLEERVAEQLTEIERIGRLKRFLAPQVAQMIASSDLPDSVLASHRQEITVLFCDLRGFTNFTETSEPEEVMAVLRDYHENLGELIFRYEGTLERFLGDGIMIVFNDPIPCIDHTERAVRLALDMRERVNALGTQWRRKGHELGFGIGIATGFATVGQIGFQERREYTAIGSVINLASRLCDEAGTGQIVIPARVLASIDQSVKVKALGELTLKGFDKPLAAYDVLSWHNPPSNRKSSPAQTPEKKRRPKKGA
;
A
#
# COMPACT_ATOMS: atom_id res chain seq x y z
N MET A 1 3.30 -37.02 25.80
CA MET A 1 3.30 -38.18 26.74
C MET A 1 1.97 -38.92 26.64
N ARG A 2 1.93 -40.25 26.84
CA ARG A 2 0.71 -41.06 26.78
C ARG A 2 -0.14 -40.89 28.05
N THR A 3 -1.40 -41.22 27.98
CA THR A 3 -2.31 -41.22 29.13
C THR A 3 -3.03 -42.55 29.18
N PRO A 4 -2.74 -43.44 30.12
CA PRO A 4 -1.78 -43.29 31.22
C PRO A 4 -0.29 -43.40 30.77
N PRO A 5 0.64 -42.82 31.55
CA PRO A 5 2.08 -42.98 31.31
C PRO A 5 2.51 -44.44 31.44
N ARG A 6 3.43 -44.86 30.58
CA ARG A 6 3.93 -46.24 30.53
C ARG A 6 5.31 -46.35 31.19
N ILE A 7 5.44 -47.22 32.17
CA ILE A 7 6.65 -47.44 32.95
C ILE A 7 7.19 -48.85 32.68
N LEU A 8 8.45 -48.93 32.26
CA LEU A 8 9.16 -50.22 32.15
C LEU A 8 9.89 -50.52 33.46
N ALA A 9 9.49 -51.55 34.15
CA ALA A 9 10.14 -52.05 35.35
C ALA A 9 11.02 -53.26 34.99
N VAL A 10 12.31 -53.17 35.36
CA VAL A 10 13.32 -54.16 35.02
C VAL A 10 14.00 -54.65 36.31
N ASP A 11 13.88 -55.97 36.62
CA ASP A 11 14.46 -56.60 37.83
C ASP A 11 14.54 -58.10 37.54
N ASP A 12 15.61 -58.76 37.93
CA ASP A 12 15.78 -60.20 37.72
C ASP A 12 14.95 -61.09 38.71
N MET A 13 14.39 -60.44 39.73
CA MET A 13 13.53 -61.10 40.72
C MET A 13 12.05 -60.85 40.42
N PRO A 14 11.26 -61.90 40.03
CA PRO A 14 9.84 -61.75 39.77
C PRO A 14 9.02 -61.17 40.90
N THR A 15 9.43 -61.39 42.13
CA THR A 15 8.79 -60.81 43.33
C THR A 15 8.92 -59.30 43.37
N ASN A 16 10.08 -58.76 42.96
CA ASN A 16 10.30 -57.31 42.89
C ASN A 16 9.48 -56.68 41.80
N LEU A 17 9.41 -57.30 40.63
CA LEU A 17 8.59 -56.87 39.52
C LEU A 17 7.10 -56.80 39.88
N GLU A 18 6.58 -57.81 40.61
CA GLU A 18 5.21 -57.83 41.06
C GLU A 18 4.93 -56.71 42.08
N ILE A 19 5.83 -56.45 43.02
CA ILE A 19 5.71 -55.35 43.97
C ILE A 19 5.70 -54.00 43.23
N LEU A 20 6.60 -53.79 42.28
CA LEU A 20 6.67 -52.54 41.48
C LEU A 20 5.40 -52.40 40.63
N ARG A 21 4.92 -53.47 39.98
CA ARG A 21 3.71 -53.47 39.15
C ARG A 21 2.50 -53.06 39.99
N VAL A 22 2.21 -53.75 41.07
CA VAL A 22 1.05 -53.48 41.92
C VAL A 22 1.07 -52.04 42.45
N ARG A 23 2.23 -51.54 42.89
CA ARG A 23 2.38 -50.17 43.45
C ARG A 23 2.18 -49.09 42.42
N LEU A 24 2.69 -49.28 41.20
CA LEU A 24 2.60 -48.29 40.12
C LEU A 24 1.24 -48.31 39.40
N GLU A 25 0.67 -49.47 39.19
CA GLU A 25 -0.70 -49.61 38.65
C GLU A 25 -1.72 -49.00 39.60
N ALA A 26 -1.54 -49.13 40.92
CA ALA A 26 -2.37 -48.44 41.93
C ALA A 26 -2.30 -46.89 41.84
N GLN A 27 -1.27 -46.31 41.20
CA GLN A 27 -1.12 -44.90 40.92
C GLN A 27 -1.62 -44.49 39.53
N GLY A 28 -2.20 -45.47 38.77
CA GLY A 28 -2.76 -45.22 37.46
C GLY A 28 -1.75 -45.25 36.31
N TYR A 29 -0.56 -45.87 36.52
CA TYR A 29 0.42 -46.05 35.42
C TYR A 29 0.23 -47.38 34.73
N GLU A 30 0.54 -47.43 33.44
CA GLU A 30 0.67 -48.67 32.67
C GLU A 30 2.08 -49.27 32.94
N VAL A 31 2.16 -50.53 33.43
CA VAL A 31 3.44 -51.12 33.81
C VAL A 31 3.79 -52.29 32.89
N ILE A 32 4.97 -52.21 32.31
CA ILE A 32 5.61 -53.29 31.54
C ILE A 32 6.75 -53.85 32.39
N THR A 33 6.90 -55.15 32.42
CA THR A 33 7.96 -55.78 33.18
C THR A 33 8.96 -56.49 32.25
N ALA A 34 10.25 -56.46 32.63
CA ALA A 34 11.32 -57.25 32.00
C ALA A 34 12.19 -57.91 33.07
N GLU A 35 12.60 -59.13 32.85
CA GLU A 35 13.32 -59.96 33.82
C GLU A 35 14.84 -59.93 33.61
N ASP A 36 15.32 -59.37 32.49
CA ASP A 36 16.74 -59.17 32.20
C ASP A 36 16.96 -57.98 31.28
N GLY A 37 18.24 -57.62 31.10
CA GLY A 37 18.61 -56.43 30.31
C GLY A 37 18.31 -56.56 28.81
N GLU A 38 18.32 -57.76 28.20
CA GLU A 38 18.01 -57.98 26.80
C GLU A 38 16.51 -57.77 26.53
N GLN A 39 15.66 -58.30 27.40
CA GLN A 39 14.22 -58.06 27.36
C GLN A 39 13.90 -56.60 27.58
N ALA A 40 14.63 -55.93 28.50
CA ALA A 40 14.44 -54.52 28.76
C ALA A 40 14.69 -53.66 27.51
N LEU A 41 15.79 -53.88 26.79
CA LEU A 41 16.10 -53.15 25.55
C LEU A 41 15.12 -53.42 24.44
N THR A 42 14.69 -54.68 24.26
CA THR A 42 13.70 -55.08 23.26
C THR A 42 12.37 -54.38 23.54
N LYS A 43 11.85 -54.48 24.77
CA LYS A 43 10.58 -53.87 25.16
C LYS A 43 10.65 -52.35 25.17
N ALA A 44 11.78 -51.73 25.51
CA ALA A 44 11.96 -50.30 25.46
C ALA A 44 11.83 -49.78 24.02
N ARG A 45 12.40 -50.45 23.02
CA ARG A 45 12.30 -50.08 21.61
C ARG A 45 10.91 -50.31 21.01
N GLU A 46 10.26 -51.44 21.34
CA GLU A 46 8.95 -51.78 20.82
C GLU A 46 7.81 -50.95 21.42
N LEU A 47 7.90 -50.66 22.74
CA LEU A 47 6.79 -50.10 23.48
C LEU A 47 7.01 -48.65 23.90
N GLU A 48 8.22 -48.12 23.68
CA GLU A 48 8.59 -46.73 23.96
C GLU A 48 8.05 -46.19 25.31
N PRO A 49 8.59 -46.68 26.43
CA PRO A 49 8.11 -46.29 27.75
C PRO A 49 8.39 -44.78 28.05
N ASP A 50 7.57 -44.22 28.91
CA ASP A 50 7.74 -42.82 29.38
C ASP A 50 8.76 -42.72 30.55
N LEU A 51 9.06 -43.86 31.21
CA LEU A 51 10.07 -43.96 32.29
C LEU A 51 10.53 -45.41 32.42
N VAL A 52 11.79 -45.60 32.76
CA VAL A 52 12.38 -46.94 33.09
C VAL A 52 12.80 -46.96 34.54
N LEU A 53 12.38 -48.04 35.28
CA LEU A 53 12.94 -48.47 36.55
C LEU A 53 13.87 -49.60 36.30
N LEU A 54 15.14 -49.49 36.56
CA LEU A 54 16.18 -50.43 36.13
C LEU A 54 17.02 -50.89 37.31
N ASP A 55 16.95 -52.19 37.62
CA ASP A 55 17.88 -52.78 38.56
C ASP A 55 19.31 -52.77 38.02
N ILE A 56 20.27 -52.42 38.84
CA ILE A 56 21.69 -52.43 38.47
C ILE A 56 22.23 -53.85 38.41
N MET A 57 21.87 -54.69 39.35
CA MET A 57 22.45 -56.02 39.52
C MET A 57 21.58 -57.09 38.88
N MET A 58 21.82 -57.37 37.62
CA MET A 58 21.07 -58.37 36.85
C MET A 58 22.04 -59.34 36.13
N PRO A 59 21.63 -60.62 35.94
CA PRO A 59 22.41 -61.60 35.18
C PRO A 59 22.41 -61.23 33.67
N LYS A 60 23.44 -61.73 32.95
CA LYS A 60 23.68 -61.57 31.51
C LYS A 60 24.09 -60.13 31.10
N LEU A 61 23.20 -59.14 31.22
CA LEU A 61 23.46 -57.76 30.92
C LEU A 61 23.06 -56.89 32.12
N ASP A 62 24.06 -56.26 32.73
CA ASP A 62 23.86 -55.42 33.93
C ASP A 62 23.09 -54.11 33.60
N GLY A 63 22.47 -53.49 34.62
CA GLY A 63 21.66 -52.32 34.43
C GLY A 63 22.42 -51.10 33.91
N ILE A 64 23.73 -51.00 34.19
CA ILE A 64 24.55 -49.87 33.68
C ILE A 64 24.80 -50.02 32.18
N ALA A 65 25.02 -51.27 31.69
CA ALA A 65 25.17 -51.55 30.30
C ALA A 65 23.84 -51.31 29.51
N VAL A 66 22.69 -51.68 30.12
CA VAL A 66 21.37 -51.37 29.58
C VAL A 66 21.16 -49.83 29.50
N LEU A 67 21.44 -49.11 30.56
CA LEU A 67 21.34 -47.66 30.61
C LEU A 67 22.16 -46.97 29.50
N LYS A 68 23.42 -47.38 29.31
CA LYS A 68 24.26 -46.82 28.23
C LYS A 68 23.66 -47.02 26.87
N GLN A 69 23.12 -48.22 26.59
CA GLN A 69 22.45 -48.47 25.32
C GLN A 69 21.17 -47.68 25.14
N LEU A 70 20.34 -47.51 26.17
CA LEU A 70 19.15 -46.68 26.13
C LEU A 70 19.51 -45.21 25.83
N LYS A 71 20.56 -44.68 26.49
CA LYS A 71 21.01 -43.30 26.31
C LYS A 71 21.72 -43.06 24.97
N GLN A 72 22.24 -44.08 24.33
CA GLN A 72 22.80 -44.02 22.95
C GLN A 72 21.73 -44.14 21.84
N ASP A 73 20.57 -44.69 22.15
CA ASP A 73 19.48 -44.85 21.19
C ASP A 73 18.80 -43.51 20.94
N ALA A 74 18.66 -43.14 19.66
CA ALA A 74 18.12 -41.82 19.28
C ALA A 74 16.68 -41.59 19.76
N MET A 75 15.88 -42.63 19.87
CA MET A 75 14.47 -42.58 20.28
C MET A 75 14.33 -42.60 21.82
N LEU A 76 15.21 -43.33 22.49
CA LEU A 76 15.10 -43.66 23.93
C LEU A 76 15.97 -42.78 24.82
N ARG A 77 16.94 -42.06 24.26
CA ARG A 77 17.92 -41.25 25.04
C ARG A 77 17.28 -40.23 26.01
N PHE A 78 16.08 -39.77 25.73
CA PHE A 78 15.35 -38.81 26.58
C PHE A 78 14.31 -39.46 27.48
N VAL A 79 14.24 -40.80 27.49
CA VAL A 79 13.43 -41.53 28.47
C VAL A 79 14.17 -41.50 29.83
N PRO A 80 13.55 -40.99 30.90
CA PRO A 80 14.17 -40.97 32.20
C PRO A 80 14.33 -42.38 32.75
N VAL A 81 15.48 -42.62 33.41
CA VAL A 81 15.83 -43.92 34.00
C VAL A 81 16.10 -43.76 35.48
N ILE A 82 15.34 -44.45 36.32
CA ILE A 82 15.62 -44.56 37.78
C ILE A 82 16.39 -45.86 37.99
N LEU A 83 17.59 -45.75 38.49
CA LEU A 83 18.40 -46.93 38.85
C LEU A 83 17.96 -47.46 40.22
N VAL A 84 17.73 -48.76 40.33
CA VAL A 84 17.38 -49.42 41.57
C VAL A 84 18.62 -50.20 42.05
N THR A 85 19.06 -50.00 43.29
CA THR A 85 20.32 -50.56 43.79
C THR A 85 20.22 -51.04 45.24
N ALA A 86 21.09 -51.99 45.67
CA ALA A 86 21.21 -52.39 47.07
C ALA A 86 21.91 -51.26 47.90
N LYS A 87 21.59 -51.19 49.16
CA LYS A 87 22.02 -50.09 50.06
C LYS A 87 23.55 -49.96 50.30
N SER A 88 24.36 -50.91 49.79
CA SER A 88 25.81 -51.03 50.08
C SER A 88 26.73 -50.43 49.01
N ASP A 89 26.25 -50.09 47.81
CA ASP A 89 27.10 -49.74 46.67
C ASP A 89 26.98 -48.26 46.22
N ILE A 90 27.56 -47.36 46.99
CA ILE A 90 27.67 -45.94 46.65
C ILE A 90 28.45 -45.74 45.33
N ARG A 91 29.42 -46.64 45.01
CA ARG A 91 30.19 -46.54 43.74
C ARG A 91 29.34 -46.82 42.53
N ASP A 92 28.42 -47.79 42.58
CA ASP A 92 27.51 -48.13 41.48
C ASP A 92 26.51 -47.02 41.26
N VAL A 93 26.07 -46.30 42.30
CA VAL A 93 25.21 -45.13 42.17
C VAL A 93 25.90 -44.00 41.41
N VAL A 94 27.15 -43.67 41.79
CA VAL A 94 27.93 -42.63 41.09
C VAL A 94 28.18 -43.02 39.64
N THR A 95 28.62 -44.26 39.40
CA THR A 95 28.86 -44.77 38.05
C THR A 95 27.57 -44.76 37.18
N GLY A 96 26.43 -45.10 37.78
CA GLY A 96 25.14 -45.08 37.11
C GLY A 96 24.69 -43.67 36.74
N LEU A 97 24.77 -42.72 37.63
CA LEU A 97 24.43 -41.34 37.37
C LEU A 97 25.37 -40.71 36.32
N ASP A 98 26.67 -40.93 36.41
CA ASP A 98 27.66 -40.49 35.40
C ASP A 98 27.44 -41.13 34.02
N SER A 99 26.82 -42.33 33.99
CA SER A 99 26.46 -43.02 32.76
C SER A 99 25.14 -42.53 32.15
N GLY A 100 24.49 -41.55 32.75
CA GLY A 100 23.25 -40.92 32.25
C GLY A 100 21.98 -41.38 32.98
N GLY A 101 22.06 -42.03 34.10
CA GLY A 101 20.90 -42.27 34.97
C GLY A 101 20.36 -40.96 35.52
N ASP A 102 19.04 -40.81 35.50
CA ASP A 102 18.41 -39.55 35.90
C ASP A 102 18.16 -39.49 37.41
N GLU A 103 18.04 -40.64 38.05
CA GLU A 103 17.77 -40.76 39.50
C GLU A 103 18.14 -42.18 39.99
N TYR A 104 18.21 -42.37 41.32
CA TYR A 104 18.42 -43.69 41.91
C TYR A 104 17.47 -43.95 43.10
N LEU A 105 17.24 -45.23 43.39
CA LEU A 105 16.39 -45.71 44.46
C LEU A 105 17.06 -46.91 45.16
N THR A 106 17.27 -46.87 46.47
CA THR A 106 17.90 -47.96 47.24
C THR A 106 16.88 -48.96 47.74
N LYS A 107 17.19 -50.27 47.56
CA LYS A 107 16.39 -51.40 48.14
C LYS A 107 16.75 -51.59 49.60
N PRO A 108 15.76 -51.85 50.50
CA PRO A 108 14.34 -51.79 50.29
C PRO A 108 13.86 -50.35 50.21
N PHE A 109 13.02 -50.01 49.22
CA PHE A 109 12.51 -48.67 49.01
C PHE A 109 11.13 -48.43 49.61
N GLU A 110 10.92 -47.26 50.15
CA GLU A 110 9.61 -46.84 50.63
C GLU A 110 8.69 -46.48 49.45
N HIS A 111 7.42 -46.83 49.56
CA HIS A 111 6.43 -46.54 48.53
C HIS A 111 6.34 -45.05 48.21
N ALA A 112 6.37 -44.20 49.23
CA ALA A 112 6.31 -42.75 49.04
C ALA A 112 7.52 -42.21 48.25
N ALA A 113 8.73 -42.73 48.47
CA ALA A 113 9.95 -42.34 47.76
C ALA A 113 9.88 -42.74 46.27
N LEU A 114 9.47 -44.00 45.98
CA LEU A 114 9.28 -44.48 44.63
C LEU A 114 8.29 -43.57 43.85
N THR A 115 7.10 -43.37 44.40
CA THR A 115 6.04 -42.60 43.74
C THR A 115 6.47 -41.14 43.52
N ALA A 116 7.14 -40.51 44.47
CA ALA A 116 7.61 -39.12 44.35
C ALA A 116 8.62 -38.96 43.21
N ARG A 117 9.60 -39.90 43.09
CA ARG A 117 10.64 -39.87 42.02
C ARG A 117 10.04 -40.13 40.63
N VAL A 118 9.18 -41.13 40.53
CA VAL A 118 8.48 -41.44 39.27
C VAL A 118 7.68 -40.23 38.78
N ARG A 119 6.89 -39.62 39.67
CA ARG A 119 6.11 -38.42 39.33
C ARG A 119 6.98 -37.26 38.92
N SER A 120 8.08 -37.02 39.58
CA SER A 120 9.01 -35.95 39.25
C SER A 120 9.62 -36.12 37.87
N LEU A 121 10.11 -37.33 37.57
CA LEU A 121 10.74 -37.60 36.25
C LEU A 121 9.73 -37.63 35.10
N LEU A 122 8.54 -38.17 35.31
CA LEU A 122 7.47 -38.10 34.29
C LEU A 122 7.09 -36.67 33.99
N ARG A 123 7.02 -35.78 34.97
CA ARG A 123 6.80 -34.35 34.75
C ARG A 123 7.91 -33.70 33.91
N ILE A 124 9.19 -34.06 34.20
CA ILE A 124 10.32 -33.55 33.42
C ILE A 124 10.22 -34.04 31.97
N LYS A 125 9.88 -35.30 31.75
CA LYS A 125 9.66 -35.90 30.42
C LYS A 125 8.57 -35.18 29.66
N GLU A 126 7.43 -34.91 30.30
CA GLU A 126 6.31 -34.17 29.71
C GLU A 126 6.69 -32.76 29.27
N LEU A 127 7.43 -32.05 30.13
CA LEU A 127 7.94 -30.72 29.79
C LEU A 127 8.91 -30.75 28.60
N HIS A 128 9.82 -31.75 28.60
CA HIS A 128 10.76 -31.95 27.50
C HIS A 128 10.01 -32.22 26.17
N ASP A 129 9.07 -33.13 26.17
CA ASP A 129 8.27 -33.48 24.98
C ASP A 129 7.46 -32.28 24.48
N THR A 130 6.91 -31.48 25.40
CA THR A 130 6.18 -30.24 25.06
C THR A 130 7.10 -29.24 24.39
N VAL A 131 8.29 -28.99 24.94
CA VAL A 131 9.27 -28.05 24.37
C VAL A 131 9.71 -28.52 22.97
N GLN A 132 9.98 -29.80 22.78
CA GLN A 132 10.35 -30.36 21.48
C GLN A 132 9.24 -30.17 20.44
N HIS A 133 8.00 -30.44 20.82
CA HIS A 133 6.85 -30.25 19.95
C HIS A 133 6.67 -28.78 19.57
N GLN A 134 6.80 -27.85 20.55
CA GLN A 134 6.71 -26.43 20.29
C GLN A 134 7.84 -25.92 19.38
N ALA A 135 9.06 -26.41 19.56
CA ALA A 135 10.21 -26.07 18.73
C ALA A 135 9.99 -26.49 17.26
N THR A 136 9.49 -27.71 17.03
CA THR A 136 9.16 -28.20 15.68
C THR A 136 8.09 -27.34 15.04
N LYS A 137 6.99 -27.07 15.75
CA LYS A 137 5.89 -26.22 15.26
C LYS A 137 6.35 -24.80 14.94
N LEU A 138 7.19 -24.23 15.78
CA LEU A 138 7.73 -22.87 15.56
C LEU A 138 8.60 -22.82 14.31
N LYS A 139 9.40 -23.85 14.07
CA LYS A 139 10.23 -23.97 12.86
C LYS A 139 9.35 -24.01 11.60
N GLU A 140 8.31 -24.83 11.59
CA GLU A 140 7.36 -24.93 10.47
C GLU A 140 6.67 -23.58 10.21
N GLN A 141 6.23 -22.89 11.28
CA GLN A 141 5.59 -21.57 11.14
C GLN A 141 6.56 -20.52 10.61
N THR A 142 7.82 -20.55 11.01
CA THR A 142 8.85 -19.63 10.51
C THR A 142 9.12 -19.82 9.03
N GLU A 143 9.19 -21.08 8.58
CA GLU A 143 9.35 -21.41 7.16
C GLU A 143 8.15 -20.93 6.31
N GLN A 144 6.93 -21.14 6.82
CA GLN A 144 5.71 -20.64 6.17
C GLN A 144 5.68 -19.12 6.07
N LEU A 145 5.98 -18.42 7.17
CA LEU A 145 6.03 -16.95 7.19
C LEU A 145 7.09 -16.42 6.21
N SER A 146 8.25 -17.04 6.13
CA SER A 146 9.29 -16.66 5.19
C SER A 146 8.81 -16.80 3.73
N SER A 147 8.12 -17.89 3.40
CA SER A 147 7.57 -18.09 2.06
C SER A 147 6.47 -17.08 1.71
N TRP A 148 5.60 -16.75 2.66
CA TRP A 148 4.55 -15.74 2.47
C TRP A 148 5.12 -14.33 2.31
N ASN A 149 6.13 -13.96 3.12
CA ASN A 149 6.79 -12.67 2.99
C ASN A 149 7.39 -12.49 1.59
N ARG A 150 8.07 -13.51 1.08
CA ARG A 150 8.62 -13.46 -0.27
C ARG A 150 7.54 -13.26 -1.34
N LEU A 151 6.43 -14.01 -1.24
CA LEU A 151 5.31 -13.89 -2.18
C LEU A 151 4.66 -12.48 -2.11
N LEU A 152 4.53 -11.92 -0.90
CA LEU A 152 4.01 -10.57 -0.70
C LEU A 152 4.94 -9.51 -1.29
N GLU A 153 6.24 -9.63 -1.11
CA GLU A 153 7.23 -8.71 -1.69
C GLU A 153 7.17 -8.71 -3.22
N GLU A 154 7.09 -9.90 -3.84
CA GLU A 154 6.91 -10.04 -5.29
C GLU A 154 5.63 -9.35 -5.77
N ARG A 155 4.52 -9.55 -5.08
CA ARG A 155 3.22 -8.97 -5.43
C ARG A 155 3.18 -7.46 -5.24
N VAL A 156 3.81 -6.93 -4.19
CA VAL A 156 3.95 -5.48 -3.96
C VAL A 156 4.78 -4.84 -5.07
N ALA A 157 5.88 -5.48 -5.48
CA ALA A 157 6.72 -4.97 -6.58
C ALA A 157 5.94 -4.93 -7.92
N GLU A 158 5.15 -5.95 -8.23
CA GLU A 158 4.27 -5.96 -9.42
C GLU A 158 3.23 -4.83 -9.36
N GLN A 159 2.56 -4.65 -8.22
CA GLN A 159 1.56 -3.60 -8.05
C GLN A 159 2.16 -2.20 -8.14
N LEU A 160 3.36 -1.97 -7.59
CA LEU A 160 4.07 -0.70 -7.72
C LEU A 160 4.38 -0.39 -9.18
N THR A 161 4.85 -1.37 -9.95
CA THR A 161 5.13 -1.22 -11.38
C THR A 161 3.87 -0.84 -12.17
N GLU A 162 2.73 -1.46 -11.85
CA GLU A 162 1.45 -1.14 -12.52
C GLU A 162 0.93 0.24 -12.12
N ILE A 163 1.06 0.63 -10.85
CA ILE A 163 0.71 1.99 -10.38
C ILE A 163 1.58 3.04 -11.08
N GLU A 164 2.87 2.82 -11.24
CA GLU A 164 3.76 3.72 -11.97
C GLU A 164 3.36 3.83 -13.45
N ARG A 165 2.97 2.71 -14.06
CA ARG A 165 2.49 2.66 -15.45
C ARG A 165 1.20 3.48 -15.61
N ILE A 166 0.22 3.29 -14.73
CA ILE A 166 -1.03 4.06 -14.70
C ILE A 166 -0.73 5.54 -14.42
N GLY A 167 0.20 5.83 -13.51
CA GLY A 167 0.65 7.19 -13.19
C GLY A 167 1.23 7.93 -14.42
N ARG A 168 1.95 7.22 -15.28
CA ARG A 168 2.44 7.80 -16.55
C ARG A 168 1.30 8.10 -17.52
N LEU A 169 0.31 7.24 -17.62
CA LEU A 169 -0.87 7.46 -18.48
C LEU A 169 -1.72 8.65 -18.00
N LYS A 170 -1.83 8.88 -16.70
CA LYS A 170 -2.56 10.03 -16.13
C LYS A 170 -2.01 11.39 -16.61
N ARG A 171 -0.73 11.48 -16.98
CA ARG A 171 -0.12 12.72 -17.49
C ARG A 171 -0.69 13.19 -18.85
N PHE A 172 -1.37 12.31 -19.56
CA PHE A 172 -2.03 12.64 -20.84
C PHE A 172 -3.47 13.15 -20.67
N LEU A 173 -3.97 13.18 -19.43
CA LEU A 173 -5.30 13.69 -19.10
C LEU A 173 -5.17 15.00 -18.32
N ALA A 174 -6.15 15.89 -18.46
CA ALA A 174 -6.25 17.02 -17.55
C ALA A 174 -6.29 16.51 -16.10
N PRO A 175 -5.47 17.04 -15.18
CA PRO A 175 -5.36 16.52 -13.80
C PRO A 175 -6.71 16.48 -13.07
N GLN A 176 -7.60 17.42 -13.31
CA GLN A 176 -8.93 17.47 -12.74
C GLN A 176 -9.78 16.28 -13.23
N VAL A 177 -9.72 15.96 -14.52
CA VAL A 177 -10.39 14.81 -15.12
C VAL A 177 -9.79 13.50 -14.62
N ALA A 178 -8.45 13.43 -14.53
CA ALA A 178 -7.75 12.26 -13.99
C ALA A 178 -8.10 11.99 -12.52
N GLN A 179 -8.25 13.04 -11.72
CA GLN A 179 -8.65 12.93 -10.31
C GLN A 179 -10.11 12.49 -10.18
N MET A 180 -11.00 13.00 -11.03
CA MET A 180 -12.40 12.60 -11.08
C MET A 180 -12.54 11.10 -11.42
N ILE A 181 -11.81 10.62 -12.42
CA ILE A 181 -11.80 9.18 -12.79
C ILE A 181 -11.19 8.30 -11.68
N ALA A 182 -10.20 8.81 -10.95
CA ALA A 182 -9.52 8.06 -9.90
C ALA A 182 -10.30 7.97 -8.57
N SER A 183 -11.27 8.88 -8.34
CA SER A 183 -12.17 8.80 -7.19
C SER A 183 -13.21 7.71 -7.42
N SER A 184 -13.01 6.56 -6.79
CA SER A 184 -13.75 5.29 -7.00
C SER A 184 -15.25 5.32 -6.71
N ASP A 185 -15.79 6.43 -6.18
CA ASP A 185 -17.18 6.52 -5.71
C ASP A 185 -18.10 7.30 -6.68
N LEU A 186 -17.57 7.75 -7.83
CA LEU A 186 -18.37 8.50 -8.78
C LEU A 186 -18.98 7.55 -9.83
N PRO A 187 -20.31 7.54 -9.97
CA PRO A 187 -20.96 6.77 -11.03
C PRO A 187 -20.53 7.27 -12.42
N ASP A 188 -20.52 6.40 -13.41
CA ASP A 188 -20.23 6.74 -14.83
C ASP A 188 -21.04 7.94 -15.36
N SER A 189 -22.15 8.27 -14.68
CA SER A 189 -23.00 9.43 -14.97
C SER A 189 -22.31 10.78 -14.77
N VAL A 190 -21.24 10.89 -13.98
CA VAL A 190 -20.53 12.17 -13.74
C VAL A 190 -19.73 12.62 -14.97
N LEU A 191 -19.32 11.67 -15.80
CA LEU A 191 -18.65 11.95 -17.07
C LEU A 191 -19.66 12.03 -18.24
N ALA A 192 -20.95 11.84 -17.97
CA ALA A 192 -21.99 11.92 -18.99
C ALA A 192 -22.11 13.35 -19.51
N SER A 193 -22.46 13.48 -20.79
CA SER A 193 -22.63 14.79 -21.45
C SER A 193 -23.75 15.59 -20.79
N HIS A 194 -23.45 16.79 -20.37
CA HIS A 194 -24.39 17.72 -19.74
C HIS A 194 -24.23 19.15 -20.31
N ARG A 195 -25.24 19.97 -20.12
CA ARG A 195 -25.21 21.38 -20.54
C ARG A 195 -24.77 22.26 -19.38
N GLN A 196 -23.68 23.00 -19.59
CA GLN A 196 -23.07 23.86 -18.58
C GLN A 196 -22.75 25.22 -19.14
N GLU A 197 -22.89 26.28 -18.34
CA GLU A 197 -22.33 27.59 -18.69
C GLU A 197 -20.83 27.57 -18.30
N ILE A 198 -19.96 27.81 -19.28
CA ILE A 198 -18.51 27.76 -19.13
C ILE A 198 -17.88 29.07 -19.62
N THR A 199 -16.66 29.33 -19.13
CA THR A 199 -15.78 30.31 -19.78
C THR A 199 -14.63 29.59 -20.45
N VAL A 200 -14.41 29.93 -21.73
CA VAL A 200 -13.35 29.35 -22.55
C VAL A 200 -12.31 30.41 -22.84
N LEU A 201 -11.06 30.08 -22.65
CA LEU A 201 -9.91 30.89 -23.00
C LEU A 201 -9.08 30.15 -24.04
N PHE A 202 -8.84 30.81 -25.18
CA PHE A 202 -7.83 30.41 -26.15
C PHE A 202 -6.66 31.37 -26.09
N CYS A 203 -5.46 30.86 -26.15
CA CYS A 203 -4.26 31.66 -26.36
C CYS A 203 -3.32 31.00 -27.35
N ASP A 204 -2.53 31.82 -28.05
CA ASP A 204 -1.70 31.39 -29.18
C ASP A 204 -0.48 32.32 -29.34
N LEU A 205 0.62 31.78 -29.89
CA LEU A 205 1.83 32.56 -30.17
C LEU A 205 1.74 33.20 -31.54
N ARG A 206 1.88 34.50 -31.64
CA ARG A 206 1.94 35.23 -32.91
C ARG A 206 3.32 35.09 -33.52
N GLY A 207 3.32 34.77 -34.83
CA GLY A 207 4.56 34.51 -35.58
C GLY A 207 5.14 33.10 -35.42
N PHE A 208 4.44 32.20 -34.70
CA PHE A 208 4.92 30.83 -34.48
C PHE A 208 5.08 30.02 -35.76
N THR A 209 4.18 30.12 -36.72
CA THR A 209 4.30 29.42 -38.01
C THR A 209 5.62 29.79 -38.72
N ASN A 210 5.91 31.08 -38.83
CA ASN A 210 7.16 31.52 -39.44
C ASN A 210 8.41 31.07 -38.62
N PHE A 211 8.28 31.06 -37.32
CA PHE A 211 9.34 30.54 -36.41
C PHE A 211 9.61 29.06 -36.69
N THR A 212 8.59 28.21 -36.81
CA THR A 212 8.76 26.79 -37.09
C THR A 212 9.35 26.51 -38.48
N GLU A 213 9.11 27.39 -39.47
CA GLU A 213 9.68 27.26 -40.82
C GLU A 213 11.16 27.66 -40.90
N THR A 214 11.63 28.50 -39.96
CA THR A 214 12.97 29.11 -40.02
C THR A 214 13.93 28.62 -38.93
N SER A 215 13.42 27.84 -37.92
CA SER A 215 14.22 27.37 -36.79
C SER A 215 14.38 25.87 -36.80
N GLU A 216 15.42 25.37 -36.13
CA GLU A 216 15.64 23.92 -35.94
C GLU A 216 14.56 23.33 -35.00
N PRO A 217 14.14 22.08 -35.26
CA PRO A 217 13.09 21.41 -34.45
C PRO A 217 13.36 21.41 -32.95
N GLU A 218 14.60 21.30 -32.54
CA GLU A 218 15.03 21.30 -31.13
C GLU A 218 14.79 22.66 -30.48
N GLU A 219 14.99 23.75 -31.20
CA GLU A 219 14.73 25.11 -30.73
C GLU A 219 13.23 25.36 -30.58
N VAL A 220 12.42 24.89 -31.58
CA VAL A 220 10.96 24.95 -31.52
C VAL A 220 10.43 24.21 -30.28
N MET A 221 10.92 22.98 -30.05
CA MET A 221 10.54 22.18 -28.87
C MET A 221 10.99 22.80 -27.55
N ALA A 222 12.14 23.47 -27.52
CA ALA A 222 12.60 24.19 -26.32
C ALA A 222 11.69 25.38 -25.99
N VAL A 223 11.33 26.20 -27.00
CA VAL A 223 10.41 27.33 -26.82
C VAL A 223 9.03 26.86 -26.37
N LEU A 224 8.47 25.80 -26.99
CA LEU A 224 7.18 25.24 -26.59
C LEU A 224 7.22 24.70 -25.16
N ARG A 225 8.30 24.04 -24.75
CA ARG A 225 8.46 23.53 -23.38
C ARG A 225 8.45 24.70 -22.38
N ASP A 226 9.30 25.69 -22.57
CA ASP A 226 9.34 26.87 -21.71
C ASP A 226 7.97 27.57 -21.62
N TYR A 227 7.28 27.70 -22.74
CA TYR A 227 5.95 28.28 -22.84
C TYR A 227 4.88 27.47 -22.06
N HIS A 228 4.80 26.14 -22.32
CA HIS A 228 3.82 25.28 -21.69
C HIS A 228 4.06 25.13 -20.19
N GLU A 229 5.31 25.00 -19.70
CA GLU A 229 5.63 24.91 -18.29
C GLU A 229 5.20 26.20 -17.53
N ASN A 230 5.57 27.35 -18.07
CA ASN A 230 5.22 28.63 -17.46
C ASN A 230 3.71 28.90 -17.44
N LEU A 231 2.99 28.57 -18.49
CA LEU A 231 1.54 28.76 -18.55
C LEU A 231 0.79 27.70 -17.75
N GLY A 232 1.28 26.47 -17.72
CA GLY A 232 0.71 25.38 -16.92
C GLY A 232 0.62 25.71 -15.44
N GLU A 233 1.68 26.31 -14.86
CA GLU A 233 1.67 26.78 -13.46
C GLU A 233 0.55 27.80 -13.19
N LEU A 234 0.32 28.71 -14.12
CA LEU A 234 -0.73 29.73 -14.01
C LEU A 234 -2.12 29.11 -14.15
N ILE A 235 -2.32 28.24 -15.12
CA ILE A 235 -3.60 27.52 -15.34
C ILE A 235 -4.04 26.82 -14.05
N PHE A 236 -3.14 26.06 -13.39
CA PHE A 236 -3.43 25.40 -12.12
C PHE A 236 -3.70 26.36 -10.97
N ARG A 237 -2.96 27.46 -10.88
CA ARG A 237 -3.16 28.48 -9.83
C ARG A 237 -4.56 29.08 -9.87
N TYR A 238 -5.10 29.28 -11.08
CA TYR A 238 -6.45 29.83 -11.31
C TYR A 238 -7.54 28.76 -11.39
N GLU A 239 -7.20 27.48 -11.13
CA GLU A 239 -8.11 26.33 -11.20
C GLU A 239 -8.77 26.17 -12.58
N GLY A 240 -8.07 26.58 -13.65
CA GLY A 240 -8.48 26.33 -15.02
C GLY A 240 -8.25 24.89 -15.43
N THR A 241 -9.15 24.31 -16.19
CA THR A 241 -9.00 23.00 -16.80
C THR A 241 -8.32 23.14 -18.15
N LEU A 242 -7.08 22.65 -18.24
CA LEU A 242 -6.39 22.54 -19.52
C LEU A 242 -7.08 21.45 -20.35
N GLU A 243 -7.79 21.86 -21.41
CA GLU A 243 -8.53 20.93 -22.24
C GLU A 243 -7.61 20.27 -23.28
N ARG A 244 -6.88 21.06 -24.05
CA ARG A 244 -5.89 20.53 -25.01
C ARG A 244 -4.84 21.55 -25.42
N PHE A 245 -3.75 21.02 -25.96
CA PHE A 245 -2.76 21.77 -26.74
C PHE A 245 -3.07 21.63 -28.24
N LEU A 246 -2.97 22.74 -28.98
CA LEU A 246 -3.17 22.83 -30.41
C LEU A 246 -1.90 23.40 -31.08
N GLY A 247 -0.79 22.66 -30.98
CA GLY A 247 0.53 23.19 -31.31
C GLY A 247 1.00 24.20 -30.25
N ASP A 248 1.14 25.45 -30.62
CA ASP A 248 1.38 26.60 -29.73
C ASP A 248 0.10 27.15 -29.09
N GLY A 249 -1.07 26.79 -29.63
CA GLY A 249 -2.36 27.15 -29.07
C GLY A 249 -2.72 26.33 -27.83
N ILE A 250 -3.35 26.96 -26.86
CA ILE A 250 -3.85 26.33 -25.64
C ILE A 250 -5.32 26.65 -25.44
N MET A 251 -6.14 25.63 -25.21
CA MET A 251 -7.53 25.78 -24.82
C MET A 251 -7.71 25.46 -23.33
N ILE A 252 -8.33 26.40 -22.61
CA ILE A 252 -8.59 26.33 -21.18
C ILE A 252 -10.07 26.54 -20.93
N VAL A 253 -10.66 25.71 -20.08
CA VAL A 253 -12.08 25.78 -19.70
C VAL A 253 -12.20 26.05 -18.20
N PHE A 254 -13.17 26.87 -17.81
CA PHE A 254 -13.53 27.14 -16.43
C PHE A 254 -15.00 26.78 -16.18
N ASN A 255 -15.31 26.42 -14.93
CA ASN A 255 -16.61 25.97 -14.45
C ASN A 255 -16.99 24.54 -14.86
N ASP A 256 -16.04 23.78 -15.41
CA ASP A 256 -16.17 22.35 -15.69
C ASP A 256 -14.76 21.71 -15.79
N PRO A 257 -14.51 20.53 -15.23
CA PRO A 257 -15.38 19.69 -14.39
C PRO A 257 -15.52 20.19 -12.95
N ILE A 258 -14.76 21.20 -12.56
CA ILE A 258 -14.82 21.81 -11.21
C ILE A 258 -15.75 23.03 -11.29
N PRO A 259 -16.91 23.02 -10.60
CA PRO A 259 -17.80 24.18 -10.57
C PRO A 259 -17.12 25.40 -9.93
N CYS A 260 -17.28 26.55 -10.57
CA CYS A 260 -16.64 27.80 -10.18
C CYS A 260 -17.57 28.98 -10.49
N ILE A 261 -18.04 29.68 -9.46
CA ILE A 261 -19.00 30.79 -9.62
C ILE A 261 -18.35 32.00 -10.31
N ASP A 262 -17.08 32.25 -10.05
CA ASP A 262 -16.29 33.37 -10.55
C ASP A 262 -15.45 33.00 -11.80
N HIS A 263 -15.91 32.04 -12.58
CA HIS A 263 -15.19 31.47 -13.72
C HIS A 263 -14.76 32.51 -14.78
N THR A 264 -15.59 33.53 -15.04
CA THR A 264 -15.28 34.59 -16.00
C THR A 264 -14.17 35.50 -15.45
N GLU A 265 -14.24 35.88 -14.17
CA GLU A 265 -13.24 36.68 -13.49
C GLU A 265 -11.88 35.99 -13.47
N ARG A 266 -11.87 34.71 -13.09
CA ARG A 266 -10.64 33.89 -13.07
C ARG A 266 -9.98 33.77 -14.43
N ALA A 267 -10.78 33.55 -15.48
CA ALA A 267 -10.28 33.48 -16.85
C ALA A 267 -9.58 34.76 -17.28
N VAL A 268 -10.16 35.91 -16.97
CA VAL A 268 -9.58 37.22 -17.33
C VAL A 268 -8.33 37.54 -16.51
N ARG A 269 -8.33 37.23 -15.23
CA ARG A 269 -7.12 37.36 -14.39
C ARG A 269 -5.99 36.43 -14.85
N LEU A 270 -6.32 35.18 -15.16
CA LEU A 270 -5.35 34.26 -15.75
C LEU A 270 -4.76 34.86 -17.04
N ALA A 271 -5.59 35.38 -17.94
CA ALA A 271 -5.13 35.95 -19.19
C ALA A 271 -4.15 37.12 -18.98
N LEU A 272 -4.41 37.98 -18.00
CA LEU A 272 -3.50 39.07 -17.65
C LEU A 272 -2.14 38.57 -17.14
N ASP A 273 -2.15 37.61 -16.22
CA ASP A 273 -0.91 37.02 -15.70
C ASP A 273 -0.15 36.22 -16.80
N MET A 274 -0.87 35.52 -17.68
CA MET A 274 -0.27 34.86 -18.84
C MET A 274 0.40 35.85 -19.79
N ARG A 275 -0.24 36.97 -20.09
CA ARG A 275 0.33 38.01 -20.93
C ARG A 275 1.62 38.58 -20.34
N GLU A 276 1.65 38.86 -19.03
CA GLU A 276 2.87 39.31 -18.36
C GLU A 276 3.98 38.25 -18.39
N ARG A 277 3.62 37.00 -18.13
CA ARG A 277 4.59 35.90 -18.16
C ARG A 277 5.20 35.70 -19.53
N VAL A 278 4.38 35.67 -20.59
CA VAL A 278 4.86 35.50 -21.98
C VAL A 278 5.65 36.71 -22.46
N ASN A 279 5.30 37.93 -22.06
CA ASN A 279 6.12 39.11 -22.34
C ASN A 279 7.53 39.01 -21.75
N ALA A 280 7.65 38.43 -20.55
CA ALA A 280 8.97 38.17 -19.94
C ALA A 280 9.76 37.11 -20.70
N LEU A 281 9.11 35.99 -21.09
CA LEU A 281 9.70 34.97 -21.96
C LEU A 281 10.11 35.53 -23.33
N GLY A 282 9.25 36.34 -23.96
CA GLY A 282 9.50 36.98 -25.23
C GLY A 282 10.75 37.88 -25.22
N THR A 283 11.12 38.43 -24.07
CA THR A 283 12.38 39.16 -23.94
C THR A 283 13.61 38.21 -24.04
N GLN A 284 13.48 37.00 -23.53
CA GLN A 284 14.53 35.97 -23.61
C GLN A 284 14.59 35.39 -25.05
N TRP A 285 13.45 35.15 -25.68
CA TRP A 285 13.36 34.65 -27.05
C TRP A 285 13.94 35.65 -28.07
N ARG A 286 13.65 36.96 -27.94
CA ARG A 286 14.24 38.00 -28.79
C ARG A 286 15.78 38.04 -28.70
N ARG A 287 16.37 37.77 -27.53
CA ARG A 287 17.84 37.66 -27.40
C ARG A 287 18.42 36.50 -28.20
N LYS A 288 17.60 35.49 -28.48
CA LYS A 288 17.94 34.33 -29.31
C LYS A 288 17.57 34.56 -30.81
N GLY A 289 17.02 35.72 -31.17
CA GLY A 289 16.61 36.05 -32.52
C GLY A 289 15.16 35.67 -32.88
N HIS A 290 14.35 35.21 -31.89
CA HIS A 290 12.98 34.79 -32.14
C HIS A 290 11.98 35.90 -31.75
N GLU A 291 11.20 36.39 -32.71
CA GLU A 291 10.16 37.40 -32.52
C GLU A 291 8.79 36.74 -32.42
N LEU A 292 8.40 36.35 -31.19
CA LEU A 292 7.11 35.73 -30.90
C LEU A 292 6.25 36.70 -30.08
N GLY A 293 5.00 36.89 -30.53
CA GLY A 293 3.97 37.63 -29.84
C GLY A 293 3.02 36.69 -29.10
N PHE A 294 2.00 37.23 -28.43
CA PHE A 294 1.00 36.45 -27.69
C PHE A 294 -0.38 37.10 -27.81
N GLY A 295 -1.39 36.32 -28.19
CA GLY A 295 -2.77 36.76 -28.28
C GLY A 295 -3.72 35.86 -27.53
N ILE A 296 -4.79 36.43 -26.92
CA ILE A 296 -5.76 35.70 -26.10
C ILE A 296 -7.17 36.09 -26.50
N GLY A 297 -8.08 35.09 -26.65
CA GLY A 297 -9.51 35.27 -26.82
C GLY A 297 -10.29 34.57 -25.71
N ILE A 298 -11.26 35.27 -25.09
CA ILE A 298 -12.09 34.72 -24.01
C ILE A 298 -13.56 34.88 -24.35
N ALA A 299 -14.34 33.81 -24.15
CA ALA A 299 -15.80 33.86 -24.31
C ALA A 299 -16.49 33.08 -23.19
N THR A 300 -17.71 33.52 -22.81
CA THR A 300 -18.58 32.86 -21.82
C THR A 300 -19.92 32.51 -22.45
N GLY A 301 -20.39 31.27 -22.22
CA GLY A 301 -21.66 30.80 -22.73
C GLY A 301 -21.92 29.34 -22.41
N PHE A 302 -23.07 28.85 -22.89
CA PHE A 302 -23.44 27.45 -22.72
C PHE A 302 -22.72 26.55 -23.72
N ALA A 303 -22.24 25.40 -23.22
CA ALA A 303 -21.70 24.32 -24.01
C ALA A 303 -22.27 22.98 -23.51
N THR A 304 -22.18 21.96 -24.35
CA THR A 304 -22.31 20.56 -23.91
C THR A 304 -20.91 20.06 -23.54
N VAL A 305 -20.73 19.68 -22.29
CA VAL A 305 -19.44 19.19 -21.77
C VAL A 305 -19.61 17.72 -21.37
N GLY A 306 -18.62 16.89 -21.61
CA GLY A 306 -18.67 15.48 -21.25
C GLY A 306 -17.76 14.62 -22.15
N GLN A 307 -17.92 13.30 -22.02
CA GLN A 307 -17.19 12.35 -22.83
C GLN A 307 -17.73 12.33 -24.30
N ILE A 308 -16.81 12.46 -25.22
CA ILE A 308 -17.07 12.40 -26.65
C ILE A 308 -16.06 11.45 -27.28
N GLY A 309 -16.52 10.65 -28.25
CA GLY A 309 -15.68 9.70 -28.96
C GLY A 309 -16.31 8.32 -29.08
N PHE A 310 -15.51 7.31 -29.30
CA PHE A 310 -15.90 5.92 -29.46
C PHE A 310 -15.17 5.03 -28.44
N GLN A 311 -15.48 3.74 -28.39
CA GLN A 311 -15.08 2.84 -27.31
C GLN A 311 -13.56 2.84 -27.03
N GLU A 312 -12.73 2.89 -28.06
CA GLU A 312 -11.26 2.83 -27.94
C GLU A 312 -10.62 4.20 -27.67
N ARG A 313 -11.34 5.30 -27.93
CA ARG A 313 -10.86 6.67 -27.73
C ARG A 313 -11.97 7.61 -27.30
N ARG A 314 -11.94 8.00 -26.05
CA ARG A 314 -12.85 8.99 -25.47
C ARG A 314 -12.06 10.18 -24.96
N GLU A 315 -12.57 11.36 -25.21
CA GLU A 315 -12.02 12.62 -24.72
C GLU A 315 -13.10 13.32 -23.87
N TYR A 316 -12.70 13.91 -22.76
CA TYR A 316 -13.57 14.79 -22.01
C TYR A 316 -13.40 16.19 -22.56
N THR A 317 -14.39 16.72 -23.22
CA THR A 317 -14.30 17.99 -23.96
C THR A 317 -15.62 18.74 -23.95
N ALA A 318 -15.58 20.01 -24.40
CA ALA A 318 -16.73 20.88 -24.53
C ALA A 318 -17.04 21.12 -25.99
N ILE A 319 -18.34 21.10 -26.37
CA ILE A 319 -18.84 21.44 -27.70
C ILE A 319 -19.88 22.55 -27.58
N GLY A 320 -19.71 23.61 -28.35
CA GLY A 320 -20.66 24.72 -28.39
C GLY A 320 -20.13 25.95 -29.14
N SER A 321 -21.02 26.87 -29.46
CA SER A 321 -20.65 28.15 -30.13
C SER A 321 -19.68 29.01 -29.31
N VAL A 322 -19.66 28.86 -27.98
CA VAL A 322 -18.75 29.57 -27.09
C VAL A 322 -17.28 29.21 -27.35
N ILE A 323 -17.01 27.95 -27.69
CA ILE A 323 -15.66 27.51 -28.02
C ILE A 323 -15.17 28.15 -29.30
N ASN A 324 -16.02 28.09 -30.35
CA ASN A 324 -15.71 28.72 -31.61
C ASN A 324 -15.53 30.24 -31.47
N LEU A 325 -16.37 30.88 -30.63
CA LEU A 325 -16.25 32.32 -30.37
C LEU A 325 -14.92 32.66 -29.70
N ALA A 326 -14.52 31.96 -28.66
CA ALA A 326 -13.25 32.18 -28.00
C ALA A 326 -12.04 31.99 -28.92
N SER A 327 -12.08 30.94 -29.76
CA SER A 327 -11.04 30.70 -30.79
C SER A 327 -10.99 31.88 -31.80
N ARG A 328 -12.12 32.34 -32.34
CA ARG A 328 -12.11 33.46 -33.29
C ARG A 328 -11.66 34.78 -32.67
N LEU A 329 -12.02 35.04 -31.42
CA LEU A 329 -11.53 36.20 -30.72
C LEU A 329 -10.02 36.12 -30.49
N CYS A 330 -9.49 34.90 -30.26
CA CYS A 330 -8.05 34.68 -30.21
C CYS A 330 -7.41 34.96 -31.58
N ASP A 331 -7.95 34.46 -32.68
CA ASP A 331 -7.44 34.72 -34.04
C ASP A 331 -7.31 36.22 -34.34
N GLU A 332 -8.30 37.03 -33.92
CA GLU A 332 -8.31 38.49 -34.09
C GLU A 332 -7.44 39.26 -33.13
N ALA A 333 -6.98 38.63 -32.03
CA ALA A 333 -6.15 39.29 -31.06
C ALA A 333 -4.74 39.56 -31.59
N GLY A 334 -4.33 40.81 -31.62
CA GLY A 334 -2.95 41.21 -31.91
C GLY A 334 -1.99 40.84 -30.80
N THR A 335 -0.68 41.05 -31.05
CA THR A 335 0.34 40.84 -30.03
C THR A 335 0.08 41.63 -28.74
N GLY A 336 -0.02 40.91 -27.63
CA GLY A 336 -0.28 41.46 -26.29
C GLY A 336 -1.73 41.80 -26.01
N GLN A 337 -2.67 41.47 -26.92
CA GLN A 337 -4.11 41.76 -26.73
C GLN A 337 -4.83 40.57 -26.07
N ILE A 338 -5.80 40.93 -25.21
CA ILE A 338 -6.77 40.00 -24.60
C ILE A 338 -8.15 40.45 -25.02
N VAL A 339 -8.70 39.76 -26.02
CA VAL A 339 -9.96 40.11 -26.67
C VAL A 339 -11.14 39.43 -26.02
N ILE A 340 -12.13 40.20 -25.59
CA ILE A 340 -13.35 39.74 -24.93
C ILE A 340 -14.60 40.31 -25.60
N PRO A 341 -15.74 39.59 -25.65
CA PRO A 341 -17.02 40.15 -26.13
C PRO A 341 -17.76 40.91 -25.03
N ALA A 342 -18.79 41.70 -25.40
CA ALA A 342 -19.61 42.44 -24.46
C ALA A 342 -20.19 41.61 -23.31
N ARG A 343 -20.52 40.31 -23.55
CA ARG A 343 -21.05 39.41 -22.52
C ARG A 343 -20.03 39.13 -21.41
N VAL A 344 -18.76 38.93 -21.76
CA VAL A 344 -17.68 38.72 -20.78
C VAL A 344 -17.45 40.04 -20.02
N LEU A 345 -17.40 41.18 -20.73
CA LEU A 345 -17.25 42.49 -20.08
C LEU A 345 -18.36 42.75 -19.08
N ALA A 346 -19.61 42.49 -19.40
CA ALA A 346 -20.74 42.69 -18.51
C ALA A 346 -20.67 41.91 -17.19
N SER A 347 -19.98 40.77 -17.21
CA SER A 347 -19.76 39.94 -15.99
C SER A 347 -18.69 40.46 -15.07
N ILE A 348 -17.78 41.35 -15.54
CA ILE A 348 -16.60 41.82 -14.83
C ILE A 348 -16.43 43.36 -14.87
N ASP A 349 -17.41 44.09 -15.39
CA ASP A 349 -17.35 45.48 -15.87
C ASP A 349 -16.67 46.47 -14.91
N GLN A 350 -16.96 46.38 -13.61
CA GLN A 350 -16.39 47.33 -12.63
C GLN A 350 -14.94 47.02 -12.22
N SER A 351 -14.38 45.92 -12.69
CA SER A 351 -13.09 45.40 -12.22
C SER A 351 -11.96 45.57 -13.24
N VAL A 352 -12.25 45.95 -14.48
CA VAL A 352 -11.27 45.94 -15.58
C VAL A 352 -11.24 47.27 -16.33
N LYS A 353 -10.04 47.66 -16.76
CA LYS A 353 -9.86 48.71 -17.77
C LYS A 353 -9.81 48.04 -19.14
N VAL A 354 -10.67 48.49 -20.05
CA VAL A 354 -10.75 47.99 -21.43
C VAL A 354 -10.60 49.09 -22.44
N LYS A 355 -10.19 48.71 -23.65
CA LYS A 355 -10.21 49.54 -24.84
C LYS A 355 -11.19 48.91 -25.82
N ALA A 356 -12.18 49.69 -26.30
CA ALA A 356 -13.09 49.22 -27.33
C ALA A 356 -12.31 48.99 -28.64
N LEU A 357 -12.52 47.82 -29.26
CA LEU A 357 -12.00 47.47 -30.60
C LEU A 357 -13.01 47.72 -31.72
N GLY A 358 -14.25 48.05 -31.33
CA GLY A 358 -15.37 48.21 -32.26
C GLY A 358 -16.11 46.87 -32.53
N GLU A 359 -16.79 46.83 -33.65
CA GLU A 359 -17.52 45.65 -34.11
C GLU A 359 -16.58 44.76 -34.94
N LEU A 360 -16.38 43.51 -34.51
CA LEU A 360 -15.62 42.51 -35.28
C LEU A 360 -16.56 41.63 -36.04
N THR A 361 -16.24 41.38 -37.32
CA THR A 361 -16.93 40.38 -38.16
C THR A 361 -16.12 39.09 -38.11
N LEU A 362 -16.60 38.12 -37.32
CA LEU A 362 -15.90 36.87 -37.09
C LEU A 362 -16.36 35.78 -38.10
N LYS A 363 -15.44 35.02 -38.62
CA LYS A 363 -15.73 33.92 -39.55
C LYS A 363 -16.67 32.90 -38.90
N GLY A 364 -17.84 32.65 -39.53
CA GLY A 364 -18.86 31.72 -39.03
C GLY A 364 -19.86 32.33 -38.05
N PHE A 365 -19.86 33.66 -37.89
CA PHE A 365 -20.86 34.43 -37.14
C PHE A 365 -21.55 35.44 -38.07
N ASP A 366 -22.88 35.38 -38.14
CA ASP A 366 -23.65 36.21 -39.06
C ASP A 366 -23.73 37.69 -38.68
N LYS A 367 -23.51 37.99 -37.43
CA LYS A 367 -23.63 39.35 -36.89
C LYS A 367 -22.29 39.86 -36.34
N PRO A 368 -21.94 41.11 -36.62
CA PRO A 368 -20.81 41.75 -35.99
C PRO A 368 -20.96 41.74 -34.47
N LEU A 369 -19.84 41.57 -33.77
CA LEU A 369 -19.77 41.47 -32.31
C LEU A 369 -18.93 42.60 -31.74
N ALA A 370 -19.49 43.34 -30.77
CA ALA A 370 -18.70 44.32 -30.03
C ALA A 370 -17.62 43.63 -29.21
N ALA A 371 -16.38 44.02 -29.46
CA ALA A 371 -15.19 43.45 -28.79
C ALA A 371 -14.35 44.50 -28.05
N TYR A 372 -13.67 44.02 -27.06
CA TYR A 372 -12.88 44.87 -26.17
C TYR A 372 -11.53 44.19 -25.84
N ASP A 373 -10.47 45.01 -25.80
CA ASP A 373 -9.16 44.59 -25.35
C ASP A 373 -9.00 44.87 -23.84
N VAL A 374 -8.69 43.86 -23.05
CA VAL A 374 -8.50 44.00 -21.60
C VAL A 374 -7.09 44.53 -21.31
N LEU A 375 -7.00 45.71 -20.75
CA LEU A 375 -5.74 46.37 -20.49
C LEU A 375 -5.17 46.05 -19.10
N SER A 376 -5.98 46.11 -18.05
CA SER A 376 -5.56 45.82 -16.68
C SER A 376 -6.74 45.55 -15.75
N TRP A 377 -6.44 44.94 -14.61
CA TRP A 377 -7.38 44.75 -13.50
C TRP A 377 -7.28 45.96 -12.54
N HIS A 378 -8.39 46.49 -12.10
CA HIS A 378 -8.41 47.73 -11.25
C HIS A 378 -8.41 47.45 -9.75
N ASN A 379 -8.95 46.33 -9.33
CA ASN A 379 -8.95 45.95 -7.92
C ASN A 379 -7.85 44.93 -7.62
N PRO A 380 -6.93 45.22 -6.67
CA PRO A 380 -6.12 44.15 -6.13
C PRO A 380 -7.05 43.08 -5.55
N PRO A 381 -6.69 41.80 -5.58
CA PRO A 381 -7.51 40.75 -5.00
C PRO A 381 -7.91 41.14 -3.58
N SER A 382 -9.21 41.34 -3.34
CA SER A 382 -9.72 41.46 -1.98
C SER A 382 -9.24 40.21 -1.26
N ASN A 383 -8.51 40.39 -0.17
CA ASN A 383 -7.96 39.34 0.67
C ASN A 383 -9.14 38.60 1.33
N ARG A 384 -9.95 37.88 0.53
CA ARG A 384 -10.93 36.92 1.04
C ARG A 384 -10.10 35.76 1.58
N LYS A 385 -9.78 35.90 2.89
CA LYS A 385 -9.34 34.73 3.69
C LYS A 385 -10.27 33.61 3.32
N SER A 386 -9.73 32.59 2.70
CA SER A 386 -10.40 31.30 2.52
C SER A 386 -10.92 30.88 3.90
N SER A 387 -12.24 30.94 4.12
CA SER A 387 -12.86 30.32 5.29
C SER A 387 -12.48 28.85 5.21
N PRO A 388 -11.87 28.31 6.27
CA PRO A 388 -11.57 26.89 6.28
C PRO A 388 -12.88 26.11 6.11
N ALA A 389 -12.89 25.16 5.17
CA ALA A 389 -13.98 24.25 4.95
C ALA A 389 -14.44 23.69 6.29
N GLN A 390 -15.70 23.96 6.67
CA GLN A 390 -16.31 23.37 7.86
C GLN A 390 -16.33 21.85 7.65
N THR A 391 -15.46 21.18 8.38
CA THR A 391 -15.50 19.71 8.53
C THR A 391 -16.86 19.35 9.10
N PRO A 392 -17.63 18.43 8.50
CA PRO A 392 -18.93 18.03 9.03
C PRO A 392 -18.74 17.38 10.40
N GLU A 393 -19.31 18.03 11.41
CA GLU A 393 -19.35 17.55 12.80
C GLU A 393 -19.98 16.17 12.88
N LYS A 394 -19.18 15.14 13.23
CA LYS A 394 -19.67 13.79 13.51
C LYS A 394 -20.65 13.84 14.66
N LYS A 395 -21.95 13.74 14.38
CA LYS A 395 -23.01 13.52 15.37
C LYS A 395 -22.67 12.29 16.21
N ARG A 396 -22.29 12.52 17.47
CA ARG A 396 -22.14 11.48 18.49
C ARG A 396 -23.50 10.82 18.70
N ARG A 397 -23.59 9.52 18.44
CA ARG A 397 -24.73 8.69 18.86
C ARG A 397 -24.75 8.60 20.39
N PRO A 398 -25.92 8.73 21.05
CA PRO A 398 -26.04 8.55 22.49
C PRO A 398 -25.82 7.07 22.84
N LYS A 399 -24.96 6.83 23.84
CA LYS A 399 -24.85 5.52 24.49
C LYS A 399 -26.18 5.20 25.17
N LYS A 400 -26.86 4.14 24.74
CA LYS A 400 -27.89 3.49 25.54
C LYS A 400 -27.19 2.71 26.64
N GLY A 401 -27.45 3.10 27.90
CA GLY A 401 -27.17 2.30 29.06
C GLY A 401 -28.25 1.23 29.26
N ALA A 402 -27.81 0.07 29.62
CA ALA A 402 -28.26 -0.85 30.68
C ALA A 402 -27.36 -2.09 30.62
#